data_1d625d0db356d2a70206ec944955181e
#
_entry.id   1d625d0db356d2a70206ec944955181e
#
_cell.length_a   1.000
_cell.length_b   1.000
_cell.length_c   1.000
_cell.angle_alpha   90.00
_cell.angle_beta   90.00
_cell.angle_gamma   90.00
#
_symmetry.space_group_name_H-M   'P 1'
#
loop_
_entity.id
_entity.type
_entity.pdbx_description
1 polymer ?
#
loop_
_entity_poly.entity_id
_entity_poly.type
_entity_poly.pdbx_seq_one_letter_code
_entity_poly.pdbx_strand_id
1 'polypeptide(L)'
;MTGGGVARGGEAGGAGRWPSLPPVIPVGTGTGPPTATGTDGGWELRLLTGEDPGELDAVLATVPEADRAATFHFFTVVPLPLNEFVTADPGRRTYGLFRGDEALACTSVYAADPDARTVMAGFTWTAPAWRGRGVNGAMKSALFSALADAGVREVWFRADVENTASCRALERCGAERVRVDDAPRVYPDRVSRSVFYRRVL
;
A
#
# COMPACT_ATOMS: atom_id res chain seq x y z
N MET A 1 49.13 27.01 11.97
CA MET A 1 47.88 27.75 12.25
C MET A 1 47.07 27.77 11.00
N THR A 2 46.16 26.81 10.86
CA THR A 2 45.22 26.77 9.75
C THR A 2 43.89 26.32 10.34
N GLY A 3 42.94 27.26 10.38
CA GLY A 3 41.60 27.05 10.89
C GLY A 3 40.77 26.22 9.93
N GLY A 4 40.29 25.08 10.43
CA GLY A 4 39.29 24.27 9.73
C GLY A 4 37.91 24.88 9.88
N GLY A 5 37.33 25.34 8.75
CA GLY A 5 35.96 25.79 8.67
C GLY A 5 35.01 24.58 8.78
N VAL A 6 34.19 24.58 9.84
CA VAL A 6 33.05 23.67 9.99
C VAL A 6 31.96 24.15 9.03
N ALA A 7 31.65 23.37 8.00
CA ALA A 7 30.51 23.59 7.15
C ALA A 7 29.23 23.42 8.02
N ARG A 8 28.49 24.49 8.18
CA ARG A 8 27.17 24.49 8.78
C ARG A 8 26.22 23.72 7.87
N GLY A 9 25.57 22.69 8.42
CA GLY A 9 24.52 21.98 7.75
C GLY A 9 23.39 22.92 7.34
N GLY A 10 23.01 22.86 6.07
CA GLY A 10 21.87 23.57 5.54
C GLY A 10 20.60 23.08 6.23
N GLU A 11 19.81 24.02 6.72
CA GLU A 11 18.46 23.79 7.19
C GLU A 11 17.65 23.15 6.03
N ALA A 12 17.19 21.94 6.23
CA ALA A 12 16.22 21.33 5.34
C ALA A 12 14.90 22.09 5.48
N GLY A 13 14.68 23.07 4.58
CA GLY A 13 13.40 23.73 4.42
C GLY A 13 12.33 22.68 4.22
N GLY A 14 11.21 22.84 4.92
CA GLY A 14 10.08 21.92 4.93
C GLY A 14 9.46 21.68 3.55
N ALA A 15 10.10 20.83 2.74
CA ALA A 15 9.48 20.25 1.57
C ALA A 15 8.43 19.27 2.05
N GLY A 16 7.15 19.58 1.77
CA GLY A 16 6.03 18.70 2.06
C GLY A 16 6.35 17.28 1.59
N ARG A 17 5.89 16.29 2.37
CA ARG A 17 6.16 14.86 2.10
C ARG A 17 5.80 14.52 0.65
N TRP A 18 6.80 14.22 -0.14
CA TRP A 18 6.59 13.71 -1.50
C TRP A 18 6.39 12.17 -1.47
N PRO A 19 5.49 11.59 -2.27
CA PRO A 19 4.50 12.30 -3.10
C PRO A 19 3.39 12.96 -2.25
N SER A 20 2.87 14.10 -2.71
CA SER A 20 1.73 14.76 -2.07
C SER A 20 0.43 14.07 -2.48
N LEU A 21 0.08 13.01 -1.78
CA LEU A 21 -1.18 12.30 -2.00
C LEU A 21 -2.30 12.88 -1.14
N PRO A 22 -3.53 12.99 -1.67
CA PRO A 22 -4.68 13.46 -0.90
C PRO A 22 -5.07 12.45 0.19
N PRO A 23 -5.72 12.92 1.29
CA PRO A 23 -6.21 12.04 2.35
C PRO A 23 -7.34 11.12 1.87
N VAL A 24 -8.10 11.54 0.86
CA VAL A 24 -9.16 10.74 0.23
C VAL A 24 -8.92 10.68 -1.27
N ILE A 25 -8.92 9.47 -1.82
CA ILE A 25 -8.80 9.21 -3.25
C ILE A 25 -10.08 8.50 -3.70
N PRO A 26 -10.91 9.11 -4.56
CA PRO A 26 -12.09 8.45 -5.07
C PRO A 26 -11.72 7.25 -5.94
N VAL A 27 -12.44 6.15 -5.76
CA VAL A 27 -12.28 4.93 -6.55
C VAL A 27 -13.55 4.77 -7.39
N GLY A 28 -13.41 4.81 -8.70
CA GLY A 28 -14.55 4.58 -9.60
C GLY A 28 -15.21 3.23 -9.29
N THR A 29 -16.52 3.18 -9.35
CA THR A 29 -17.30 1.97 -9.13
C THR A 29 -16.86 0.90 -10.12
N GLY A 30 -16.13 -0.11 -9.62
CA GLY A 30 -15.87 -1.31 -10.41
C GLY A 30 -17.21 -1.94 -10.78
N THR A 31 -17.34 -2.41 -12.02
CA THR A 31 -18.50 -3.13 -12.52
C THR A 31 -18.66 -4.47 -11.80
N GLY A 32 -19.12 -4.43 -10.55
CA GLY A 32 -19.65 -5.57 -9.80
C GLY A 32 -21.17 -5.46 -9.76
N PRO A 33 -21.91 -6.57 -9.70
CA PRO A 33 -23.37 -6.52 -9.71
C PRO A 33 -23.86 -5.66 -8.53
N PRO A 34 -24.82 -4.74 -8.75
CA PRO A 34 -25.44 -3.99 -7.68
C PRO A 34 -26.23 -4.96 -6.80
N THR A 35 -25.72 -5.24 -5.60
CA THR A 35 -26.58 -5.84 -4.59
C THR A 35 -27.43 -4.73 -3.99
N ALA A 36 -28.73 -4.84 -4.23
CA ALA A 36 -29.77 -3.96 -3.75
C ALA A 36 -29.71 -3.83 -2.22
N THR A 37 -29.32 -2.65 -1.76
CA THR A 37 -29.90 -1.88 -0.65
C THR A 37 -29.09 -0.58 -0.53
N GLY A 38 -29.60 0.45 -1.13
CA GLY A 38 -29.52 1.88 -0.92
C GLY A 38 -28.38 2.46 -0.12
N THR A 39 -27.40 2.89 -0.81
CA THR A 39 -26.74 4.21 -0.86
C THR A 39 -25.72 4.15 -1.98
N ASP A 40 -25.83 5.03 -2.97
CA ASP A 40 -24.87 5.22 -4.05
C ASP A 40 -23.55 5.83 -3.54
N GLY A 41 -22.94 5.21 -2.54
CA GLY A 41 -21.61 5.54 -2.05
C GLY A 41 -20.56 4.94 -2.97
N GLY A 42 -19.89 5.75 -3.77
CA GLY A 42 -18.68 5.34 -4.49
C GLY A 42 -17.64 4.75 -3.50
N TRP A 43 -16.73 3.96 -4.02
CA TRP A 43 -15.59 3.50 -3.23
C TRP A 43 -14.56 4.62 -3.10
N GLU A 44 -13.88 4.67 -1.96
CA GLU A 44 -12.81 5.63 -1.72
C GLU A 44 -11.68 5.05 -0.89
N LEU A 45 -10.46 5.48 -1.19
CA LEU A 45 -9.31 5.24 -0.35
C LEU A 45 -9.20 6.36 0.68
N ARG A 46 -9.19 6.03 1.96
CA ARG A 46 -8.98 6.97 3.07
C ARG A 46 -7.62 6.74 3.69
N LEU A 47 -6.86 7.82 3.89
CA LEU A 47 -5.57 7.76 4.58
C LEU A 47 -5.79 7.48 6.06
N LEU A 48 -5.24 6.37 6.53
CA LEU A 48 -5.27 6.00 7.94
C LEU A 48 -4.19 6.76 8.70
N THR A 49 -4.59 7.66 9.59
CA THR A 49 -3.68 8.50 10.38
C THR A 49 -3.43 7.97 11.78
N GLY A 50 -4.29 7.10 12.26
CA GLY A 50 -4.33 6.66 13.65
C GLY A 50 -5.17 7.57 14.56
N GLU A 51 -5.70 8.68 14.05
CA GLU A 51 -6.54 9.63 14.80
C GLU A 51 -8.00 9.18 14.88
N ASP A 52 -8.44 8.33 13.92
CA ASP A 52 -9.78 7.73 13.92
C ASP A 52 -9.70 6.23 14.25
N PRO A 53 -9.97 5.84 15.51
CA PRO A 53 -9.97 4.44 15.89
C PRO A 53 -11.04 3.62 15.14
N GLY A 54 -12.18 4.22 14.78
CA GLY A 54 -13.26 3.54 14.07
C GLY A 54 -12.84 3.09 12.67
N GLU A 55 -12.09 3.91 11.93
CA GLU A 55 -11.53 3.51 10.63
C GLU A 55 -10.49 2.38 10.78
N LEU A 56 -9.63 2.45 11.80
CA LEU A 56 -8.66 1.39 12.08
C LEU A 56 -9.34 0.08 12.43
N ASP A 57 -10.36 0.11 13.29
CA ASP A 57 -11.12 -1.07 13.67
C ASP A 57 -11.87 -1.67 12.48
N ALA A 58 -12.48 -0.84 11.62
CA ALA A 58 -13.13 -1.28 10.40
C ALA A 58 -12.14 -1.98 9.46
N VAL A 59 -10.94 -1.40 9.25
CA VAL A 59 -9.89 -2.02 8.43
C VAL A 59 -9.37 -3.30 9.07
N LEU A 60 -9.19 -3.34 10.38
CA LEU A 60 -8.76 -4.54 11.10
C LEU A 60 -9.81 -5.66 11.03
N ALA A 61 -11.09 -5.32 11.08
CA ALA A 61 -12.20 -6.27 10.94
C ALA A 61 -12.24 -6.96 9.57
N THR A 62 -11.59 -6.39 8.54
CA THR A 62 -11.44 -7.05 7.23
C THR A 62 -10.63 -8.34 7.31
N VAL A 63 -9.84 -8.54 8.38
CA VAL A 63 -9.04 -9.74 8.61
C VAL A 63 -9.36 -10.29 10.01
N PRO A 64 -10.44 -11.08 10.14
CA PRO A 64 -10.75 -11.76 11.39
C PRO A 64 -9.56 -12.53 11.94
N GLU A 65 -9.46 -12.67 13.24
CA GLU A 65 -8.32 -13.31 13.90
C GLU A 65 -8.00 -14.70 13.33
N ALA A 66 -9.03 -15.48 13.05
CA ALA A 66 -8.89 -16.81 12.45
C ALA A 66 -8.23 -16.79 11.06
N ASP A 67 -8.34 -15.68 10.32
CA ASP A 67 -7.83 -15.53 8.96
C ASP A 67 -6.46 -14.82 8.90
N ARG A 68 -5.97 -14.27 10.02
CA ARG A 68 -4.74 -13.47 10.07
C ARG A 68 -3.52 -14.24 9.62
N ALA A 69 -3.35 -15.46 10.10
CA ALA A 69 -2.20 -16.29 9.74
C ALA A 69 -2.14 -16.54 8.22
N ALA A 70 -3.26 -16.85 7.58
CA ALA A 70 -3.34 -17.07 6.15
C ALA A 70 -3.17 -15.77 5.35
N THR A 71 -3.78 -14.67 5.81
CA THR A 71 -3.73 -13.37 5.11
C THR A 71 -2.32 -12.78 5.14
N PHE A 72 -1.62 -12.88 6.28
CA PHE A 72 -0.30 -12.30 6.47
C PHE A 72 0.84 -13.30 6.29
N HIS A 73 0.56 -14.51 5.78
CA HIS A 73 1.56 -15.57 5.58
C HIS A 73 2.80 -15.10 4.80
N PHE A 74 2.62 -14.23 3.82
CA PHE A 74 3.71 -13.67 3.00
C PHE A 74 4.17 -12.27 3.43
N PHE A 75 3.78 -11.81 4.62
CA PHE A 75 4.23 -10.54 5.17
C PHE A 75 5.47 -10.75 6.03
N THR A 76 6.57 -10.07 5.72
CA THR A 76 7.78 -10.08 6.56
C THR A 76 7.62 -9.22 7.80
N VAL A 77 6.71 -8.25 7.75
CA VAL A 77 6.26 -7.43 8.88
C VAL A 77 4.75 -7.49 8.88
N VAL A 78 4.19 -8.07 9.92
CA VAL A 78 2.73 -8.12 10.10
C VAL A 78 2.27 -6.72 10.56
N PRO A 79 1.27 -6.11 9.91
CA PRO A 79 0.83 -4.74 10.22
C PRO A 79 -0.09 -4.70 11.47
N LEU A 80 0.37 -5.27 12.57
CA LEU A 80 -0.38 -5.38 13.83
C LEU A 80 0.53 -5.07 15.02
N PRO A 81 0.08 -4.27 16.00
CA PRO A 81 -1.19 -3.53 15.99
C PRO A 81 -1.25 -2.48 14.87
N LEU A 82 -2.43 -2.30 14.27
CA LEU A 82 -2.57 -1.46 13.08
C LEU A 82 -2.29 0.02 13.37
N ASN A 83 -2.69 0.55 14.52
CA ASN A 83 -2.40 1.91 14.95
C ASN A 83 -0.88 2.19 15.01
N GLU A 84 -0.10 1.27 15.56
CA GLU A 84 1.36 1.38 15.57
C GLU A 84 1.93 1.31 14.17
N PHE A 85 1.42 0.39 13.35
CA PHE A 85 1.89 0.24 11.97
C PHE A 85 1.69 1.50 11.13
N VAL A 86 0.54 2.19 11.24
CA VAL A 86 0.25 3.39 10.46
C VAL A 86 1.03 4.60 10.93
N THR A 87 1.45 4.66 12.20
CA THR A 87 2.14 5.80 12.81
C THR A 87 3.66 5.64 12.90
N ALA A 88 4.17 4.40 12.94
CA ALA A 88 5.60 4.11 13.19
C ALA A 88 6.56 4.64 12.11
N ASP A 89 6.11 4.71 10.87
CA ASP A 89 6.94 5.13 9.75
C ASP A 89 6.35 6.38 9.09
N PRO A 90 6.94 7.56 9.36
CA PRO A 90 6.44 8.80 8.76
C PRO A 90 6.55 8.84 7.23
N GLY A 91 7.37 8.01 6.61
CA GLY A 91 7.49 7.88 5.16
C GLY A 91 6.43 6.98 4.54
N ARG A 92 5.64 6.27 5.35
CA ARG A 92 4.58 5.38 4.89
C ARG A 92 3.24 6.09 4.91
N ARG A 93 2.43 5.86 3.87
CA ARG A 93 1.02 6.24 3.81
C ARG A 93 0.19 4.99 3.63
N THR A 94 -0.64 4.67 4.60
CA THR A 94 -1.51 3.49 4.57
C THR A 94 -2.93 3.95 4.32
N TYR A 95 -3.57 3.34 3.32
CA TYR A 95 -4.95 3.63 2.93
C TYR A 95 -5.84 2.42 3.17
N GLY A 96 -6.97 2.64 3.82
CA GLY A 96 -8.11 1.74 3.80
C GLY A 96 -9.00 2.02 2.59
N LEU A 97 -9.49 1.00 1.91
CA LEU A 97 -10.52 1.13 0.90
C LEU A 97 -11.88 0.94 1.55
N PHE A 98 -12.76 1.91 1.39
CA PHE A 98 -14.09 1.94 1.99
C PHE A 98 -15.21 2.02 0.96
N ARG A 99 -16.36 1.49 1.34
CA ARG A 99 -17.67 1.71 0.75
C ARG A 99 -18.60 2.19 1.86
N GLY A 100 -18.85 3.49 1.93
CA GLY A 100 -19.42 4.07 3.15
C GLY A 100 -18.53 3.81 4.36
N ASP A 101 -19.05 3.15 5.39
CA ASP A 101 -18.29 2.79 6.59
C ASP A 101 -17.69 1.37 6.54
N GLU A 102 -18.02 0.59 5.50
CA GLU A 102 -17.49 -0.76 5.32
C GLU A 102 -16.09 -0.72 4.71
N ALA A 103 -15.10 -1.20 5.45
CA ALA A 103 -13.75 -1.40 4.91
C ALA A 103 -13.69 -2.69 4.07
N LEU A 104 -13.05 -2.61 2.91
CA LEU A 104 -12.95 -3.70 1.93
C LEU A 104 -11.54 -4.24 1.77
N ALA A 105 -10.55 -3.35 1.90
CA ALA A 105 -9.15 -3.66 1.64
C ALA A 105 -8.22 -2.62 2.30
N CYS A 106 -6.93 -2.91 2.30
CA CYS A 106 -5.89 -2.00 2.75
C CYS A 106 -4.68 -2.07 1.82
N THR A 107 -3.95 -0.97 1.70
CA THR A 107 -2.68 -0.90 0.97
C THR A 107 -1.82 0.24 1.51
N SER A 108 -0.50 0.15 1.32
CA SER A 108 0.43 1.22 1.72
C SER A 108 1.32 1.65 0.56
N VAL A 109 1.73 2.93 0.60
CA VAL A 109 2.80 3.53 -0.21
C VAL A 109 3.92 3.92 0.73
N TYR A 110 5.16 3.60 0.40
CA TYR A 110 6.35 3.83 1.23
C TYR A 110 7.62 3.89 0.38
N ALA A 111 8.76 4.13 1.02
CA ALA A 111 10.08 4.21 0.36
C ALA A 111 10.06 5.12 -0.87
N ALA A 112 9.52 6.32 -0.69
CA ALA A 112 9.46 7.30 -1.76
C ALA A 112 10.85 7.88 -2.03
N ASP A 113 11.22 7.92 -3.31
CA ASP A 113 12.43 8.56 -3.83
C ASP A 113 12.01 9.69 -4.78
N PRO A 114 12.09 10.96 -4.33
CA PRO A 114 11.68 12.10 -5.14
C PRO A 114 12.62 12.37 -6.33
N ASP A 115 13.90 12.03 -6.23
CA ASP A 115 14.86 12.26 -7.30
C ASP A 115 14.64 11.24 -8.43
N ALA A 116 14.47 9.98 -8.09
CA ALA A 116 14.10 8.93 -9.04
C ALA A 116 12.62 8.98 -9.46
N ARG A 117 11.77 9.71 -8.71
CA ARG A 117 10.31 9.78 -8.86
C ARG A 117 9.65 8.41 -8.74
N THR A 118 10.09 7.63 -7.77
CA THR A 118 9.61 6.27 -7.54
C THR A 118 9.04 6.09 -6.14
N VAL A 119 8.16 5.13 -5.99
CA VAL A 119 7.62 4.68 -4.69
C VAL A 119 7.54 3.17 -4.66
N MET A 120 7.51 2.60 -3.45
CA MET A 120 7.08 1.22 -3.23
C MET A 120 5.59 1.21 -2.86
N ALA A 121 4.85 0.22 -3.36
CA ALA A 121 3.50 -0.08 -2.89
C ALA A 121 3.42 -1.53 -2.39
N GLY A 122 2.78 -1.73 -1.25
CA GLY A 122 2.73 -3.04 -0.61
C GLY A 122 1.80 -3.08 0.58
N PHE A 123 2.00 -4.08 1.46
CA PHE A 123 1.14 -4.29 2.62
C PHE A 123 -0.34 -4.31 2.22
N THR A 124 -0.63 -5.02 1.12
CA THR A 124 -1.96 -5.03 0.51
C THR A 124 -2.69 -6.30 0.90
N TRP A 125 -3.90 -6.14 1.42
CA TRP A 125 -4.84 -7.25 1.61
C TRP A 125 -6.25 -6.82 1.23
N THR A 126 -7.10 -7.79 0.96
CA THR A 126 -8.52 -7.60 0.67
C THR A 126 -9.31 -8.51 1.60
N ALA A 127 -10.39 -7.99 2.18
CA ALA A 127 -11.31 -8.77 3.00
C ALA A 127 -11.72 -10.05 2.26
N PRO A 128 -11.75 -11.22 2.94
CA PRO A 128 -12.06 -12.51 2.28
C PRO A 128 -13.32 -12.49 1.42
N ALA A 129 -14.39 -11.85 1.91
CA ALA A 129 -15.65 -11.71 1.20
C ALA A 129 -15.54 -10.92 -0.12
N TRP A 130 -14.50 -10.10 -0.29
CA TRP A 130 -14.28 -9.22 -1.43
C TRP A 130 -13.19 -9.70 -2.39
N ARG A 131 -12.54 -10.82 -2.09
CA ARG A 131 -11.52 -11.42 -2.98
C ARG A 131 -12.17 -11.91 -4.28
N GLY A 132 -11.44 -11.79 -5.38
CA GLY A 132 -11.94 -12.20 -6.71
C GLY A 132 -12.99 -11.27 -7.36
N ARG A 133 -13.41 -10.19 -6.68
CA ARG A 133 -14.44 -9.25 -7.15
C ARG A 133 -13.88 -7.96 -7.76
N GLY A 134 -12.63 -7.93 -8.17
CA GLY A 134 -12.01 -6.75 -8.80
C GLY A 134 -11.58 -5.63 -7.84
N VAL A 135 -11.85 -5.74 -6.54
CA VAL A 135 -11.55 -4.74 -5.50
C VAL A 135 -10.09 -4.29 -5.54
N ASN A 136 -9.13 -5.23 -5.53
CA ASN A 136 -7.72 -4.90 -5.57
C ASN A 136 -7.32 -4.16 -6.87
N GLY A 137 -7.92 -4.52 -8.01
CA GLY A 137 -7.67 -3.85 -9.30
C GLY A 137 -8.17 -2.41 -9.29
N ALA A 138 -9.41 -2.18 -8.82
CA ALA A 138 -9.99 -0.83 -8.71
C ALA A 138 -9.19 0.05 -7.75
N MET A 139 -8.84 -0.48 -6.57
CA MET A 139 -8.00 0.18 -5.58
C MET A 139 -6.64 0.60 -6.17
N LYS A 140 -5.95 -0.31 -6.86
CA LYS A 140 -4.66 -0.04 -7.47
C LYS A 140 -4.76 0.99 -8.60
N SER A 141 -5.80 0.92 -9.43
CA SER A 141 -6.03 1.89 -10.51
C SER A 141 -6.18 3.30 -9.98
N ALA A 142 -7.01 3.52 -8.96
CA ALA A 142 -7.20 4.83 -8.35
C ALA A 142 -5.90 5.34 -7.68
N LEU A 143 -5.20 4.46 -6.95
CA LEU A 143 -3.93 4.81 -6.34
C LEU A 143 -2.88 5.21 -7.38
N PHE A 144 -2.78 4.49 -8.50
CA PHE A 144 -1.83 4.81 -9.57
C PHE A 144 -2.15 6.15 -10.24
N SER A 145 -3.43 6.47 -10.46
CA SER A 145 -3.84 7.78 -10.95
C SER A 145 -3.38 8.90 -10.01
N ALA A 146 -3.68 8.79 -8.72
CA ALA A 146 -3.26 9.78 -7.74
C ALA A 146 -1.73 9.91 -7.62
N LEU A 147 -1.00 8.80 -7.75
CA LEU A 147 0.47 8.82 -7.76
C LEU A 147 1.02 9.51 -9.01
N ALA A 148 0.45 9.26 -10.18
CA ALA A 148 0.82 9.92 -11.43
C ALA A 148 0.58 11.43 -11.34
N ASP A 149 -0.58 11.84 -10.82
CA ASP A 149 -0.94 13.26 -10.61
C ASP A 149 0.03 13.94 -9.62
N ALA A 150 0.54 13.19 -8.62
CA ALA A 150 1.57 13.65 -7.69
C ALA A 150 2.99 13.62 -8.28
N GLY A 151 3.15 13.26 -9.53
CA GLY A 151 4.41 13.28 -10.26
C GLY A 151 5.28 12.02 -10.10
N VAL A 152 4.75 10.95 -9.55
CA VAL A 152 5.44 9.65 -9.53
C VAL A 152 5.49 9.10 -10.95
N ARG A 153 6.61 8.50 -11.33
CA ARG A 153 6.80 7.86 -12.64
C ARG A 153 6.75 6.36 -12.59
N GLU A 154 7.20 5.78 -11.49
CA GLU A 154 7.25 4.33 -11.34
C GLU A 154 6.77 3.90 -9.96
N VAL A 155 5.97 2.85 -9.94
CA VAL A 155 5.58 2.15 -8.72
C VAL A 155 6.25 0.79 -8.72
N TRP A 156 6.99 0.52 -7.65
CA TRP A 156 7.67 -0.73 -7.42
C TRP A 156 6.92 -1.59 -6.41
N PHE A 157 7.03 -2.89 -6.59
CA PHE A 157 6.42 -3.89 -5.71
C PHE A 157 7.44 -4.96 -5.38
N ARG A 158 7.30 -5.52 -4.19
CA ARG A 158 8.10 -6.66 -3.75
C ARG A 158 7.15 -7.75 -3.25
N ALA A 159 7.16 -8.89 -3.89
CA ALA A 159 6.38 -10.06 -3.50
C ALA A 159 7.31 -11.24 -3.17
N ASP A 160 6.79 -12.23 -2.46
CA ASP A 160 7.44 -13.53 -2.35
C ASP A 160 7.27 -14.30 -3.66
N VAL A 161 8.29 -15.02 -4.11
CA VAL A 161 8.24 -15.83 -5.34
C VAL A 161 7.18 -16.93 -5.27
N GLU A 162 6.84 -17.40 -4.07
CA GLU A 162 5.83 -18.43 -3.82
C GLU A 162 4.40 -17.85 -3.70
N ASN A 163 4.28 -16.53 -3.51
CA ASN A 163 2.98 -15.85 -3.46
C ASN A 163 2.40 -15.66 -4.86
N THR A 164 1.97 -16.78 -5.47
CA THR A 164 1.43 -16.77 -6.84
C THR A 164 0.20 -15.88 -6.99
N ALA A 165 -0.61 -15.73 -5.93
CA ALA A 165 -1.79 -14.86 -5.93
C ALA A 165 -1.38 -13.38 -6.07
N SER A 166 -0.37 -12.94 -5.29
CA SER A 166 0.17 -11.59 -5.38
C SER A 166 0.83 -11.34 -6.74
N CYS A 167 1.69 -12.25 -7.20
CA CYS A 167 2.36 -12.14 -8.50
C CYS A 167 1.35 -11.94 -9.64
N ARG A 168 0.33 -12.81 -9.73
CA ARG A 168 -0.73 -12.68 -10.74
C ARG A 168 -1.55 -11.39 -10.59
N ALA A 169 -1.77 -10.92 -9.37
CA ALA A 169 -2.48 -9.65 -9.14
C ALA A 169 -1.66 -8.46 -9.63
N LEU A 170 -0.35 -8.44 -9.43
CA LEU A 170 0.56 -7.41 -9.92
C LEU A 170 0.63 -7.39 -11.44
N GLU A 171 0.76 -8.56 -12.08
CA GLU A 171 0.74 -8.70 -13.54
C GLU A 171 -0.58 -8.18 -14.14
N ARG A 172 -1.73 -8.52 -13.53
CA ARG A 172 -3.05 -8.00 -13.98
C ARG A 172 -3.19 -6.48 -13.80
N CYS A 173 -2.46 -5.88 -12.85
CA CYS A 173 -2.40 -4.42 -12.72
C CYS A 173 -1.43 -3.77 -13.71
N GLY A 174 -0.83 -4.54 -14.62
CA GLY A 174 0.13 -4.06 -15.62
C GLY A 174 1.53 -3.80 -15.07
N ALA A 175 1.89 -4.40 -13.94
CA ALA A 175 3.24 -4.37 -13.45
C ALA A 175 4.07 -5.48 -14.13
N GLU A 176 5.27 -5.11 -14.57
CA GLU A 176 6.22 -6.01 -15.21
C GLU A 176 7.15 -6.63 -14.17
N ARG A 177 7.44 -7.91 -14.33
CA ARG A 177 8.44 -8.61 -13.52
C ARG A 177 9.83 -8.14 -13.93
N VAL A 178 10.61 -7.61 -12.97
CA VAL A 178 11.94 -7.04 -13.26
C VAL A 178 13.03 -8.01 -12.90
N ARG A 179 13.02 -8.52 -11.65
CA ARG A 179 14.09 -9.43 -11.17
C ARG A 179 13.61 -10.25 -9.98
N VAL A 180 14.31 -11.34 -9.73
CA VAL A 180 14.30 -12.05 -8.45
C VAL A 180 15.53 -11.60 -7.67
N ASP A 181 15.36 -11.30 -6.39
CA ASP A 181 16.45 -10.93 -5.51
C ASP A 181 17.18 -12.19 -5.03
N ASP A 182 18.51 -12.18 -5.07
CA ASP A 182 19.32 -13.26 -4.53
C ASP A 182 19.39 -13.22 -3.00
N ALA A 183 19.13 -12.04 -2.40
CA ALA A 183 19.05 -11.91 -0.95
C ALA A 183 17.85 -12.70 -0.40
N PRO A 184 18.06 -13.47 0.69
CA PRO A 184 17.00 -14.28 1.26
C PRO A 184 15.90 -13.41 1.83
N ARG A 185 14.65 -13.85 1.62
CA ARG A 185 13.47 -13.33 2.31
C ARG A 185 13.20 -14.22 3.51
N VAL A 186 13.50 -13.69 4.69
CA VAL A 186 13.44 -14.46 5.93
C VAL A 186 12.09 -14.26 6.61
N TYR A 187 11.44 -15.37 6.93
CA TYR A 187 10.24 -15.45 7.76
C TYR A 187 10.55 -16.20 9.06
N PRO A 188 9.69 -16.15 10.07
CA PRO A 188 9.92 -16.91 11.30
C PRO A 188 10.05 -18.42 11.12
N ASP A 189 9.39 -18.98 10.09
CA ASP A 189 9.26 -20.42 9.84
C ASP A 189 9.95 -20.91 8.58
N ARG A 190 10.42 -20.00 7.71
CA ARG A 190 11.04 -20.37 6.42
C ARG A 190 11.89 -19.26 5.82
N VAL A 191 12.63 -19.63 4.79
CA VAL A 191 13.36 -18.72 3.93
C VAL A 191 12.85 -18.87 2.49
N SER A 192 12.62 -17.75 1.83
CA SER A 192 12.21 -17.69 0.43
C SER A 192 12.99 -16.58 -0.30
N ARG A 193 12.56 -16.20 -1.49
CA ARG A 193 13.15 -15.12 -2.28
C ARG A 193 12.10 -14.07 -2.63
N SER A 194 12.57 -12.86 -2.88
CA SER A 194 11.71 -11.77 -3.35
C SER A 194 11.75 -11.67 -4.86
N VAL A 195 10.59 -11.43 -5.45
CA VAL A 195 10.47 -10.99 -6.84
C VAL A 195 10.04 -9.51 -6.85
N PHE A 196 10.68 -8.72 -7.68
CA PHE A 196 10.38 -7.31 -7.87
C PHE A 196 9.59 -7.11 -9.15
N TYR A 197 8.56 -6.31 -9.04
CA TYR A 197 7.73 -5.82 -10.14
C TYR A 197 7.80 -4.30 -10.21
N ARG A 198 7.62 -3.78 -11.41
CA ARG A 198 7.59 -2.35 -11.69
C ARG A 198 6.41 -2.01 -12.59
N ARG A 199 5.72 -0.93 -12.28
CA ARG A 199 4.75 -0.30 -13.17
C ARG A 199 5.17 1.12 -13.47
N VAL A 200 5.26 1.46 -14.74
CA VAL A 200 5.40 2.84 -15.23
C VAL A 200 4.00 3.47 -15.25
N LEU A 201 3.87 4.71 -14.75
CA LEU A 201 2.63 5.49 -14.67
C LEU A 201 2.51 6.50 -15.80
#